data_d5ac2b3ec55abbc5e97fddd112d5f7c9
#
_entry.id   d5ac2b3ec55abbc5e97fddd112d5f7c9
#
_cell.length_a   1.000
_cell.length_b   1.000
_cell.length_c   1.000
_cell.angle_alpha   90.00
_cell.angle_beta   90.00
_cell.angle_gamma   90.00
#
_symmetry.space_group_name_H-M   'P 1'
#
loop_
_entity.id
_entity.type
_entity.pdbx_description
1 polymer ?
#
loop_
_entity_poly.entity_id
_entity_poly.type
_entity_poly.pdbx_seq_one_letter_code
_entity_poly.pdbx_strand_id
1 'polypeptide(L)'
;MANRTIGILGLGIFGQSVLKTLQDQDVDIIAIDDHEDVINQYEPMITTGIVGDITEMDLLDAADIGNCDTVVIATGENLESSVLAVMHCKALGVEHVIAKVKNEVTKEVLEKIGADLVILPEVEAGMSLAKMILFQHGIEVFRLDEAVVVAEFTVPASWVGKSLQDLAVREEYHLNIIGYRDAEDQPLHIQIGPDFIWPEGVRVMAVTDNQYLDRIQDLLD
;
A
#
# COMPACT_ATOMS: atom_id res chain seq x y z
N MET A 1 -14.28 -1.54 23.37
CA MET A 1 -13.68 -2.61 22.54
C MET A 1 -12.22 -2.67 22.95
N ALA A 2 -11.59 -3.83 23.03
CA ALA A 2 -10.15 -3.86 23.32
C ALA A 2 -9.41 -3.15 22.18
N ASN A 3 -8.43 -2.32 22.51
CA ASN A 3 -7.56 -1.71 21.51
C ASN A 3 -6.82 -2.83 20.77
N ARG A 4 -6.63 -2.69 19.47
CA ARG A 4 -5.77 -3.58 18.71
C ARG A 4 -4.32 -3.35 19.12
N THR A 5 -3.57 -4.42 19.35
CA THR A 5 -2.14 -4.37 19.65
C THR A 5 -1.34 -4.83 18.43
N ILE A 6 -0.40 -4.02 18.00
CA ILE A 6 0.44 -4.29 16.83
C ILE A 6 1.90 -4.34 17.25
N GLY A 7 2.55 -5.46 16.97
CA GLY A 7 3.99 -5.62 17.13
C GLY A 7 4.75 -5.15 15.87
N ILE A 8 5.81 -4.37 16.02
CA ILE A 8 6.72 -3.98 14.94
C ILE A 8 8.13 -4.44 15.30
N LEU A 9 8.62 -5.44 14.58
CA LEU A 9 9.95 -6.01 14.77
C LEU A 9 10.93 -5.43 13.75
N GLY A 10 11.74 -4.47 14.18
CA GLY A 10 12.65 -3.66 13.39
C GLY A 10 12.06 -2.30 13.01
N LEU A 11 12.79 -1.24 13.36
CA LEU A 11 12.46 0.14 13.05
C LEU A 11 13.39 0.74 11.98
N GLY A 12 13.72 -0.05 10.95
CA GLY A 12 14.31 0.48 9.72
C GLY A 12 13.33 1.37 8.96
N ILE A 13 13.69 1.84 7.76
CA ILE A 13 12.85 2.77 6.96
C ILE A 13 11.40 2.26 6.83
N PHE A 14 11.22 0.97 6.56
CA PHE A 14 9.90 0.37 6.41
C PHE A 14 9.12 0.34 7.73
N GLY A 15 9.72 -0.17 8.82
CA GLY A 15 9.10 -0.22 10.14
C GLY A 15 8.71 1.16 10.67
N GLN A 16 9.59 2.17 10.48
CA GLN A 16 9.29 3.57 10.81
C GLN A 16 8.11 4.13 10.00
N SER A 17 7.97 3.76 8.73
CA SER A 17 6.85 4.21 7.90
C SER A 17 5.52 3.60 8.37
N VAL A 18 5.53 2.31 8.72
CA VAL A 18 4.38 1.63 9.32
C VAL A 18 4.00 2.30 10.65
N LEU A 19 4.98 2.49 11.56
CA LEU A 19 4.79 3.14 12.85
C LEU A 19 4.14 4.52 12.71
N LYS A 20 4.72 5.40 11.87
CA LYS A 20 4.22 6.76 11.64
C LYS A 20 2.79 6.80 11.10
N THR A 21 2.40 5.80 10.31
CA THR A 21 1.04 5.71 9.76
C THR A 21 0.05 5.24 10.82
N LEU A 22 0.48 4.36 11.72
CA LEU A 22 -0.36 3.79 12.77
C LEU A 22 -0.53 4.69 13.99
N GLN A 23 0.42 5.62 14.26
CA GLN A 23 0.41 6.46 15.46
C GLN A 23 -0.87 7.29 15.66
N ASP A 24 -1.53 7.68 14.56
CA ASP A 24 -2.76 8.47 14.58
C ASP A 24 -4.03 7.59 14.65
N GLN A 25 -3.86 6.29 14.78
CA GLN A 25 -4.95 5.31 14.90
C GLN A 25 -5.10 4.88 16.38
N ASP A 26 -6.29 4.39 16.73
CA ASP A 26 -6.59 3.88 18.07
C ASP A 26 -6.04 2.44 18.23
N VAL A 27 -4.71 2.32 18.29
CA VAL A 27 -3.97 1.05 18.40
C VAL A 27 -2.82 1.17 19.41
N ASP A 28 -2.53 0.08 20.12
CA ASP A 28 -1.34 -0.04 20.95
C ASP A 28 -0.18 -0.60 20.11
N ILE A 29 1.01 -0.02 20.23
CA ILE A 29 2.17 -0.42 19.43
C ILE A 29 3.29 -0.90 20.34
N ILE A 30 3.74 -2.14 20.12
CA ILE A 30 4.95 -2.71 20.71
C ILE A 30 6.03 -2.71 19.63
N ALA A 31 7.13 -1.99 19.87
CA ALA A 31 8.24 -1.92 18.90
C ALA A 31 9.51 -2.52 19.48
N ILE A 32 10.20 -3.34 18.69
CA ILE A 32 11.50 -3.95 19.05
C ILE A 32 12.52 -3.60 17.98
N ASP A 33 13.68 -3.10 18.40
CA ASP A 33 14.83 -2.84 17.53
C ASP A 33 16.12 -3.07 18.34
N ASP A 34 17.19 -3.47 17.70
CA ASP A 34 18.48 -3.70 18.38
C ASP A 34 19.26 -2.42 18.65
N HIS A 35 18.78 -1.26 18.13
CA HIS A 35 19.39 0.05 18.32
C HIS A 35 18.60 0.89 19.33
N GLU A 36 19.20 1.16 20.49
CA GLU A 36 18.62 1.96 21.55
C GLU A 36 18.24 3.38 21.08
N ASP A 37 19.09 4.01 20.27
CA ASP A 37 18.85 5.35 19.74
C ASP A 37 17.58 5.41 18.88
N VAL A 38 17.28 4.34 18.15
CA VAL A 38 16.08 4.23 17.31
C VAL A 38 14.84 4.12 18.20
N ILE A 39 14.84 3.24 19.19
CA ILE A 39 13.72 3.11 20.14
C ILE A 39 13.45 4.44 20.84
N ASN A 40 14.49 5.10 21.39
CA ASN A 40 14.37 6.38 22.06
C ASN A 40 13.81 7.49 21.16
N GLN A 41 14.19 7.51 19.87
CA GLN A 41 13.69 8.48 18.91
C GLN A 41 12.18 8.38 18.71
N TYR A 42 11.62 7.17 18.74
CA TYR A 42 10.21 6.91 18.46
C TYR A 42 9.38 6.62 19.73
N GLU A 43 9.96 6.75 20.93
CA GLU A 43 9.27 6.54 22.21
C GLU A 43 7.91 7.26 22.31
N PRO A 44 7.74 8.52 21.82
CA PRO A 44 6.44 9.19 21.90
C PRO A 44 5.34 8.59 21.03
N MET A 45 5.68 7.69 20.09
CA MET A 45 4.77 7.10 19.11
C MET A 45 4.45 5.62 19.41
N ILE A 46 5.09 5.02 20.41
CA ILE A 46 4.98 3.61 20.76
C ILE A 46 4.44 3.45 22.17
N THR A 47 3.63 2.42 22.40
CA THR A 47 3.12 2.07 23.73
C THR A 47 4.21 1.40 24.55
N THR A 48 4.98 0.50 23.93
CA THR A 48 6.10 -0.22 24.55
C THR A 48 7.27 -0.32 23.58
N GLY A 49 8.42 0.23 23.95
CA GLY A 49 9.68 0.14 23.19
C GLY A 49 10.67 -0.79 23.87
N ILE A 50 11.25 -1.73 23.13
CA ILE A 50 12.19 -2.71 23.65
C ILE A 50 13.44 -2.74 22.78
N VAL A 51 14.58 -2.65 23.41
CA VAL A 51 15.88 -2.80 22.74
C VAL A 51 16.32 -4.26 22.83
N GLY A 52 16.46 -4.93 21.68
CA GLY A 52 16.91 -6.31 21.67
C GLY A 52 16.83 -7.00 20.31
N ASP A 53 17.30 -8.24 20.26
CA ASP A 53 17.35 -9.06 19.05
C ASP A 53 16.01 -9.79 18.85
N ILE A 54 15.35 -9.54 17.75
CA ILE A 54 14.06 -10.16 17.38
C ILE A 54 14.16 -11.67 17.12
N THR A 55 15.36 -12.23 17.07
CA THR A 55 15.57 -13.68 16.93
C THR A 55 15.53 -14.42 18.27
N GLU A 56 15.49 -13.70 19.38
CA GLU A 56 15.45 -14.26 20.72
C GLU A 56 14.00 -14.52 21.17
N MET A 57 13.62 -15.79 21.26
CA MET A 57 12.27 -16.21 21.67
C MET A 57 11.88 -15.67 23.06
N ASP A 58 12.81 -15.72 24.03
CA ASP A 58 12.55 -15.26 25.40
C ASP A 58 12.30 -13.74 25.46
N LEU A 59 12.92 -12.98 24.57
CA LEU A 59 12.69 -11.54 24.45
C LEU A 59 11.31 -11.25 23.87
N LEU A 60 10.89 -11.97 22.82
CA LEU A 60 9.58 -11.80 22.21
C LEU A 60 8.44 -12.20 23.17
N ASP A 61 8.63 -13.24 23.96
CA ASP A 61 7.69 -13.67 24.99
C ASP A 61 7.59 -12.65 26.13
N ALA A 62 8.74 -12.16 26.64
CA ALA A 62 8.78 -11.12 27.66
C ALA A 62 8.22 -9.77 27.19
N ALA A 63 8.28 -9.52 25.89
CA ALA A 63 7.69 -8.35 25.22
C ALA A 63 6.18 -8.46 25.00
N ASP A 64 5.58 -9.56 25.39
CA ASP A 64 4.13 -9.84 25.21
C ASP A 64 3.70 -9.88 23.71
N ILE A 65 4.62 -10.25 22.81
CA ILE A 65 4.37 -10.34 21.37
C ILE A 65 3.27 -11.34 21.03
N GLY A 66 3.13 -12.41 21.84
CA GLY A 66 2.09 -13.42 21.65
C GLY A 66 0.66 -12.88 21.79
N ASN A 67 0.47 -11.74 22.45
CA ASN A 67 -0.83 -11.08 22.61
C ASN A 67 -1.10 -9.98 21.58
N CYS A 68 -0.20 -9.78 20.62
CA CYS A 68 -0.45 -8.88 19.48
C CYS A 68 -1.47 -9.50 18.51
N ASP A 69 -2.43 -8.70 18.03
CA ASP A 69 -3.35 -9.09 16.95
C ASP A 69 -2.61 -9.27 15.61
N THR A 70 -1.58 -8.44 15.41
CA THR A 70 -0.74 -8.48 14.21
C THR A 70 0.71 -8.16 14.57
N VAL A 71 1.64 -8.90 13.98
CA VAL A 71 3.06 -8.60 14.08
C VAL A 71 3.65 -8.35 12.71
N VAL A 72 4.34 -7.21 12.55
CA VAL A 72 5.05 -6.82 11.33
C VAL A 72 6.55 -7.03 11.53
N ILE A 73 7.13 -8.00 10.83
CA ILE A 73 8.56 -8.24 10.78
C ILE A 73 9.14 -7.33 9.67
N ALA A 74 9.65 -6.17 10.09
CA ALA A 74 10.07 -5.09 9.21
C ALA A 74 11.57 -5.13 8.85
N THR A 75 12.31 -6.12 9.34
CA THR A 75 13.67 -6.43 8.91
C THR A 75 13.59 -7.30 7.65
N GLY A 76 14.58 -7.24 6.78
CA GLY A 76 14.55 -8.05 5.55
C GLY A 76 15.95 -8.24 4.99
N GLU A 77 16.97 -7.92 5.79
CA GLU A 77 18.37 -7.99 5.37
C GLU A 77 18.94 -9.40 5.53
N ASN A 78 18.48 -10.13 6.54
CA ASN A 78 18.96 -11.46 6.87
C ASN A 78 17.78 -12.46 6.85
N LEU A 79 17.87 -13.48 5.98
CA LEU A 79 16.86 -14.54 5.90
C LEU A 79 16.72 -15.30 7.22
N GLU A 80 17.84 -15.61 7.89
CA GLU A 80 17.84 -16.35 9.15
C GLU A 80 17.03 -15.62 10.21
N SER A 81 17.28 -14.32 10.40
CA SER A 81 16.53 -13.50 11.36
C SER A 81 15.04 -13.44 11.04
N SER A 82 14.68 -13.29 9.75
CA SER A 82 13.28 -13.28 9.33
C SER A 82 12.60 -14.62 9.56
N VAL A 83 13.28 -15.75 9.29
CA VAL A 83 12.76 -17.10 9.53
C VAL A 83 12.51 -17.33 11.02
N LEU A 84 13.49 -17.01 11.88
CA LEU A 84 13.36 -17.18 13.32
C LEU A 84 12.25 -16.30 13.89
N ALA A 85 12.17 -15.03 13.49
CA ALA A 85 11.12 -14.13 13.95
C ALA A 85 9.70 -14.63 13.56
N VAL A 86 9.49 -15.09 12.31
CA VAL A 86 8.20 -15.70 11.89
C VAL A 86 7.88 -16.93 12.71
N MET A 87 8.83 -17.87 12.87
CA MET A 87 8.63 -19.10 13.64
C MET A 87 8.28 -18.81 15.10
N HIS A 88 8.99 -17.85 15.73
CA HIS A 88 8.75 -17.49 17.13
C HIS A 88 7.40 -16.80 17.30
N CYS A 89 7.02 -15.84 16.45
CA CYS A 89 5.71 -15.21 16.49
C CYS A 89 4.57 -16.26 16.36
N LYS A 90 4.71 -17.19 15.41
CA LYS A 90 3.72 -18.28 15.25
C LYS A 90 3.70 -19.23 16.45
N ALA A 91 4.84 -19.57 17.04
CA ALA A 91 4.93 -20.39 18.23
C ALA A 91 4.30 -19.71 19.47
N LEU A 92 4.40 -18.38 19.56
CA LEU A 92 3.73 -17.56 20.60
C LEU A 92 2.22 -17.38 20.36
N GLY A 93 1.70 -17.81 19.21
CA GLY A 93 0.26 -17.80 18.92
C GLY A 93 -0.23 -16.53 18.22
N VAL A 94 0.67 -15.68 17.68
CA VAL A 94 0.28 -14.49 16.91
C VAL A 94 -0.60 -14.88 15.74
N GLU A 95 -1.80 -14.29 15.66
CA GLU A 95 -2.80 -14.62 14.64
C GLU A 95 -2.31 -14.19 13.25
N HIS A 96 -1.86 -12.94 13.12
CA HIS A 96 -1.41 -12.37 11.85
C HIS A 96 0.06 -11.96 11.88
N VAL A 97 0.89 -12.69 11.13
CA VAL A 97 2.33 -12.39 10.96
C VAL A 97 2.60 -11.91 9.54
N ILE A 98 3.01 -10.65 9.43
CA ILE A 98 3.36 -9.99 8.17
C ILE A 98 4.88 -9.84 8.12
N ALA A 99 5.52 -10.24 7.02
CA ALA A 99 6.97 -10.11 6.87
C ALA A 99 7.35 -9.33 5.61
N LYS A 100 8.37 -8.47 5.73
CA LYS A 100 9.00 -7.81 4.60
C LYS A 100 10.20 -8.62 4.12
N VAL A 101 10.34 -8.78 2.79
CA VAL A 101 11.47 -9.45 2.15
C VAL A 101 11.96 -8.68 0.93
N LYS A 102 13.16 -9.05 0.43
CA LYS A 102 13.79 -8.41 -0.74
C LYS A 102 13.63 -9.19 -2.05
N ASN A 103 13.22 -10.45 -2.00
CA ASN A 103 13.11 -11.30 -3.19
C ASN A 103 12.07 -12.40 -3.04
N GLU A 104 11.60 -12.93 -4.17
CA GLU A 104 10.55 -13.95 -4.25
C GLU A 104 10.94 -15.28 -3.60
N VAL A 105 12.22 -15.67 -3.63
CA VAL A 105 12.67 -16.93 -3.02
C VAL A 105 12.49 -16.88 -1.51
N THR A 106 12.87 -15.77 -0.89
CA THR A 106 12.66 -15.55 0.55
C THR A 106 11.17 -15.49 0.89
N LYS A 107 10.34 -14.87 0.03
CA LYS A 107 8.89 -14.84 0.18
C LYS A 107 8.30 -16.24 0.27
N GLU A 108 8.60 -17.10 -0.71
CA GLU A 108 8.13 -18.50 -0.71
C GLU A 108 8.52 -19.26 0.57
N VAL A 109 9.73 -19.01 1.10
CA VAL A 109 10.20 -19.65 2.34
C VAL A 109 9.36 -19.18 3.51
N LEU A 110 9.17 -17.86 3.69
CA LEU A 110 8.43 -17.31 4.84
C LEU A 110 6.95 -17.69 4.81
N GLU A 111 6.32 -17.73 3.64
CA GLU A 111 4.94 -18.22 3.48
C GLU A 111 4.81 -19.68 3.91
N LYS A 112 5.77 -20.54 3.52
CA LYS A 112 5.78 -21.97 3.89
C LYS A 112 5.97 -22.21 5.40
N ILE A 113 6.67 -21.32 6.09
CA ILE A 113 6.87 -21.45 7.56
C ILE A 113 5.80 -20.75 8.37
N GLY A 114 4.80 -20.12 7.72
CA GLY A 114 3.58 -19.66 8.36
C GLY A 114 3.39 -18.14 8.42
N ALA A 115 4.17 -17.33 7.69
CA ALA A 115 3.84 -15.93 7.50
C ALA A 115 2.50 -15.82 6.74
N ASP A 116 1.56 -15.01 7.26
CA ASP A 116 0.22 -14.87 6.66
C ASP A 116 0.24 -13.93 5.46
N LEU A 117 1.18 -12.97 5.47
CA LEU A 117 1.42 -12.07 4.35
C LEU A 117 2.91 -11.78 4.23
N VAL A 118 3.45 -11.88 3.04
CA VAL A 118 4.84 -11.49 2.76
C VAL A 118 4.86 -10.46 1.64
N ILE A 119 5.51 -9.33 1.89
CA ILE A 119 5.56 -8.18 0.99
C ILE A 119 6.97 -7.90 0.49
N LEU A 120 7.04 -7.35 -0.73
CA LEU A 120 8.27 -6.93 -1.40
C LEU A 120 8.19 -5.42 -1.75
N PRO A 121 8.31 -4.52 -0.77
CA PRO A 121 8.06 -3.09 -0.97
C PRO A 121 8.91 -2.47 -2.07
N GLU A 122 10.16 -2.85 -2.19
CA GLU A 122 11.09 -2.35 -3.21
C GLU A 122 10.68 -2.78 -4.63
N VAL A 123 10.16 -3.99 -4.78
CA VAL A 123 9.65 -4.50 -6.08
C VAL A 123 8.37 -3.76 -6.44
N GLU A 124 7.44 -3.63 -5.50
CA GLU A 124 6.18 -2.91 -5.70
C GLU A 124 6.40 -1.44 -6.04
N ALA A 125 7.29 -0.76 -5.30
CA ALA A 125 7.67 0.63 -5.58
C ALA A 125 8.35 0.77 -6.95
N GLY A 126 9.25 -0.15 -7.32
CA GLY A 126 9.91 -0.16 -8.62
C GLY A 126 8.92 -0.37 -9.78
N MET A 127 7.98 -1.31 -9.61
CA MET A 127 6.91 -1.52 -10.60
C MET A 127 6.00 -0.30 -10.73
N SER A 128 5.68 0.36 -9.63
CA SER A 128 4.87 1.58 -9.62
C SER A 128 5.58 2.72 -10.36
N LEU A 129 6.87 2.94 -10.06
CA LEU A 129 7.69 3.95 -10.74
C LEU A 129 7.82 3.66 -12.24
N ALA A 130 8.07 2.39 -12.62
CA ALA A 130 8.18 2.02 -14.02
C ALA A 130 6.90 2.33 -14.80
N LYS A 131 5.73 2.06 -14.20
CA LYS A 131 4.43 2.44 -14.80
C LYS A 131 4.31 3.95 -14.95
N MET A 132 4.66 4.72 -13.91
CA MET A 132 4.64 6.19 -13.96
C MET A 132 5.53 6.74 -15.09
N ILE A 133 6.70 6.14 -15.33
CA ILE A 133 7.60 6.52 -16.41
C ILE A 133 7.02 6.17 -17.80
N LEU A 134 6.38 5.01 -17.93
CA LEU A 134 5.78 4.56 -19.19
C LEU A 134 4.56 5.41 -19.59
N PHE A 135 3.76 5.83 -18.63
CA PHE A 135 2.59 6.67 -18.85
C PHE A 135 2.95 8.17 -18.82
N GLN A 136 3.82 8.61 -19.77
CA GLN A 136 4.36 9.99 -19.85
C GLN A 136 3.30 11.09 -20.06
N HIS A 137 2.03 10.77 -20.33
CA HIS A 137 0.96 11.74 -20.63
C HIS A 137 0.04 12.02 -19.43
N GLY A 138 0.55 11.85 -18.19
CA GLY A 138 -0.24 12.16 -16.98
C GLY A 138 -1.40 11.19 -16.71
N ILE A 139 -1.30 9.95 -17.19
CA ILE A 139 -2.23 8.88 -16.82
C ILE A 139 -1.71 8.19 -15.56
N GLU A 140 -2.52 8.21 -14.51
CA GLU A 140 -2.29 7.43 -13.31
C GLU A 140 -3.17 6.18 -13.36
N VAL A 141 -2.60 5.00 -13.05
CA VAL A 141 -3.29 3.73 -13.11
C VAL A 141 -3.21 3.00 -11.79
N PHE A 142 -4.37 2.73 -11.19
CA PHE A 142 -4.55 1.94 -9.99
C PHE A 142 -5.19 0.60 -10.35
N ARG A 143 -4.53 -0.51 -10.10
CA ARG A 143 -5.11 -1.84 -10.34
C ARG A 143 -6.04 -2.22 -9.21
N LEU A 144 -7.28 -2.60 -9.57
CA LEU A 144 -8.22 -3.22 -8.63
C LEU A 144 -8.00 -4.74 -8.56
N ASP A 145 -7.75 -5.37 -9.73
CA ASP A 145 -7.40 -6.78 -9.87
C ASP A 145 -6.56 -7.02 -11.15
N GLU A 146 -6.45 -8.26 -11.62
CA GLU A 146 -5.70 -8.61 -12.84
C GLU A 146 -6.32 -8.02 -14.12
N ALA A 147 -7.65 -7.88 -14.15
CA ALA A 147 -8.41 -7.46 -15.33
C ALA A 147 -8.81 -5.98 -15.27
N VAL A 148 -9.13 -5.44 -14.09
CA VAL A 148 -9.77 -4.14 -13.91
C VAL A 148 -8.83 -3.11 -13.32
N VAL A 149 -8.84 -1.91 -13.89
CA VAL A 149 -8.03 -0.77 -13.47
C VAL A 149 -8.89 0.48 -13.27
N VAL A 150 -8.47 1.34 -12.37
CA VAL A 150 -8.90 2.74 -12.31
C VAL A 150 -7.82 3.57 -12.98
N ALA A 151 -8.20 4.36 -13.97
CA ALA A 151 -7.32 5.31 -14.63
C ALA A 151 -7.72 6.74 -14.29
N GLU A 152 -6.74 7.56 -13.95
CA GLU A 152 -6.92 9.01 -13.80
C GLU A 152 -6.06 9.72 -14.85
N PHE A 153 -6.68 10.60 -15.65
CA PHE A 153 -6.03 11.28 -16.77
C PHE A 153 -6.63 12.68 -17.00
N THR A 154 -5.87 13.56 -17.61
CA THR A 154 -6.38 14.88 -17.99
C THR A 154 -7.47 14.74 -19.05
N VAL A 155 -8.57 15.50 -18.94
CA VAL A 155 -9.63 15.48 -19.93
C VAL A 155 -9.05 15.74 -21.33
N PRO A 156 -9.33 14.88 -22.33
CA PRO A 156 -8.84 15.06 -23.68
C PRO A 156 -9.39 16.35 -24.30
N ALA A 157 -8.63 17.03 -25.12
CA ALA A 157 -9.08 18.24 -25.81
C ALA A 157 -10.35 17.99 -26.66
N SER A 158 -10.48 16.77 -27.20
CA SER A 158 -11.63 16.33 -27.98
C SER A 158 -12.94 16.19 -27.16
N TRP A 159 -12.86 16.13 -25.83
CA TRP A 159 -13.99 16.04 -24.91
C TRP A 159 -14.44 17.40 -24.38
N VAL A 160 -13.55 18.39 -24.35
CA VAL A 160 -13.84 19.74 -23.81
C VAL A 160 -15.05 20.35 -24.47
N GLY A 161 -16.01 20.83 -23.66
CA GLY A 161 -17.25 21.46 -24.13
C GLY A 161 -18.33 20.48 -24.60
N LYS A 162 -18.08 19.17 -24.59
CA LYS A 162 -19.08 18.14 -24.91
C LYS A 162 -19.70 17.56 -23.65
N SER A 163 -20.93 17.08 -23.76
CA SER A 163 -21.57 16.37 -22.64
C SER A 163 -21.08 14.94 -22.53
N LEU A 164 -21.22 14.35 -21.32
CA LEU A 164 -20.89 12.93 -21.09
C LEU A 164 -21.73 12.01 -22.01
N GLN A 165 -23.00 12.39 -22.26
CA GLN A 165 -23.89 11.65 -23.14
C GLN A 165 -23.44 11.71 -24.61
N ASP A 166 -23.04 12.89 -25.11
CA ASP A 166 -22.60 13.08 -26.50
C ASP A 166 -21.32 12.30 -26.82
N LEU A 167 -20.49 12.10 -25.81
CA LEU A 167 -19.22 11.39 -25.95
C LEU A 167 -19.38 9.87 -26.00
N ALA A 168 -20.51 9.33 -25.52
CA ALA A 168 -20.77 7.89 -25.46
C ALA A 168 -19.56 7.09 -24.92
N VAL A 169 -18.90 7.60 -23.85
CA VAL A 169 -17.57 7.14 -23.41
C VAL A 169 -17.53 5.65 -23.05
N ARG A 170 -18.67 5.08 -22.65
CA ARG A 170 -18.74 3.65 -22.32
C ARG A 170 -18.71 2.80 -23.60
N GLU A 171 -19.40 3.23 -24.63
CA GLU A 171 -19.53 2.52 -25.90
C GLU A 171 -18.27 2.67 -26.76
N GLU A 172 -17.74 3.89 -26.83
CA GLU A 172 -16.62 4.24 -27.71
C GLU A 172 -15.26 3.89 -27.09
N TYR A 173 -15.08 4.16 -25.79
CA TYR A 173 -13.80 4.02 -25.11
C TYR A 173 -13.74 2.93 -24.03
N HIS A 174 -14.86 2.26 -23.76
CA HIS A 174 -15.00 1.27 -22.69
C HIS A 174 -14.68 1.81 -21.29
N LEU A 175 -14.95 3.10 -21.05
CA LEU A 175 -14.69 3.79 -19.80
C LEU A 175 -15.97 3.96 -18.99
N ASN A 176 -15.95 3.54 -17.73
CA ASN A 176 -16.98 3.89 -16.76
C ASN A 176 -16.45 5.05 -15.91
N ILE A 177 -16.96 6.26 -16.15
CA ILE A 177 -16.53 7.46 -15.43
C ILE A 177 -16.98 7.36 -13.97
N ILE A 178 -16.05 7.52 -13.05
CA ILE A 178 -16.32 7.62 -11.61
C ILE A 178 -16.57 9.08 -11.23
N GLY A 179 -15.77 10.01 -11.79
CA GLY A 179 -15.85 11.41 -11.45
C GLY A 179 -14.73 12.23 -12.10
N TYR A 180 -14.57 13.45 -11.63
CA TYR A 180 -13.48 14.33 -12.03
C TYR A 180 -12.97 15.12 -10.84
N ARG A 181 -11.76 15.68 -10.95
CA ARG A 181 -11.23 16.69 -10.03
C ARG A 181 -10.61 17.87 -10.80
N ASP A 182 -10.66 19.03 -10.20
CA ASP A 182 -10.18 20.27 -10.85
C ASP A 182 -8.63 20.28 -10.97
N ALA A 183 -7.95 19.60 -10.04
CA ALA A 183 -6.49 19.40 -10.05
C ALA A 183 -6.15 18.14 -9.23
N GLU A 184 -4.90 17.65 -9.33
CA GLU A 184 -4.42 16.40 -8.74
C GLU A 184 -4.73 16.26 -7.23
N ASP A 185 -4.54 17.35 -6.45
CA ASP A 185 -4.74 17.36 -5.00
C ASP A 185 -6.15 17.82 -4.56
N GLN A 186 -7.08 18.00 -5.49
CA GLN A 186 -8.42 18.45 -5.17
C GLN A 186 -9.39 17.28 -4.95
N PRO A 187 -10.48 17.49 -4.17
CA PRO A 187 -11.48 16.45 -3.96
C PRO A 187 -12.10 15.94 -5.26
N LEU A 188 -12.39 14.64 -5.30
CA LEU A 188 -13.06 14.01 -6.43
C LEU A 188 -14.54 14.35 -6.42
N HIS A 189 -15.06 14.92 -7.51
CA HIS A 189 -16.48 15.16 -7.76
C HIS A 189 -17.08 13.92 -8.41
N ILE A 190 -17.91 13.17 -7.69
CA ILE A 190 -18.53 11.92 -8.17
C ILE A 190 -19.98 12.08 -8.64
N GLN A 191 -20.59 13.25 -8.40
CA GLN A 191 -21.98 13.53 -8.81
C GLN A 191 -21.96 14.17 -10.20
N ILE A 192 -21.78 13.36 -11.24
CA ILE A 192 -21.85 13.78 -12.64
C ILE A 192 -23.01 13.08 -13.33
N GLY A 193 -23.82 13.86 -14.06
CA GLY A 193 -24.94 13.32 -14.87
C GLY A 193 -24.60 13.25 -16.34
N PRO A 194 -25.50 12.68 -17.17
CA PRO A 194 -25.32 12.59 -18.62
C PRO A 194 -25.07 13.93 -19.31
N ASP A 195 -25.69 15.00 -18.77
CA ASP A 195 -25.58 16.37 -19.30
C ASP A 195 -24.36 17.13 -18.81
N PHE A 196 -23.48 16.48 -18.03
CA PHE A 196 -22.24 17.09 -17.55
C PHE A 196 -21.34 17.46 -18.72
N ILE A 197 -20.96 18.75 -18.82
CA ILE A 197 -20.08 19.24 -19.87
C ILE A 197 -18.66 19.33 -19.33
N TRP A 198 -17.72 18.71 -20.04
CA TRP A 198 -16.35 18.62 -19.62
C TRP A 198 -15.63 19.97 -19.69
N PRO A 199 -15.14 20.51 -18.53
CA PRO A 199 -14.26 21.68 -18.53
C PRO A 199 -12.87 21.31 -19.06
N GLU A 200 -12.13 22.31 -19.53
CA GLU A 200 -10.72 22.17 -19.88
C GLU A 200 -9.84 21.99 -18.63
N GLY A 201 -8.83 21.12 -18.71
CA GLY A 201 -7.78 20.98 -17.70
C GLY A 201 -8.16 20.13 -16.47
N VAL A 202 -9.40 19.65 -16.35
CA VAL A 202 -9.79 18.76 -15.26
C VAL A 202 -9.23 17.36 -15.44
N ARG A 203 -9.08 16.64 -14.35
CA ARG A 203 -8.66 15.23 -14.36
C ARG A 203 -9.89 14.33 -14.25
N VAL A 204 -9.97 13.37 -15.14
CA VAL A 204 -11.05 12.37 -15.21
C VAL A 204 -10.60 11.11 -14.50
N MET A 205 -11.45 10.55 -13.65
CA MET A 205 -11.25 9.23 -13.06
C MET A 205 -12.27 8.25 -13.64
N ALA A 206 -11.79 7.15 -14.18
CA ALA A 206 -12.62 6.12 -14.83
C ALA A 206 -12.17 4.70 -14.47
N VAL A 207 -13.12 3.76 -14.46
CA VAL A 207 -12.83 2.31 -14.39
C VAL A 207 -12.88 1.75 -15.80
N THR A 208 -11.91 0.91 -16.13
CA THR A 208 -11.86 0.18 -17.40
C THR A 208 -11.17 -1.18 -17.23
N ASP A 209 -11.31 -2.03 -18.24
CA ASP A 209 -10.53 -3.25 -18.35
C ASP A 209 -9.09 -2.92 -18.78
N ASN A 210 -8.12 -3.62 -18.20
CA ASN A 210 -6.68 -3.41 -18.43
C ASN A 210 -6.30 -3.46 -19.92
N GLN A 211 -7.01 -4.25 -20.73
CA GLN A 211 -6.77 -4.35 -22.19
C GLN A 211 -7.13 -3.07 -22.98
N TYR A 212 -7.88 -2.13 -22.38
CA TYR A 212 -8.28 -0.87 -23.03
C TYR A 212 -7.44 0.34 -22.58
N LEU A 213 -6.42 0.14 -21.73
CA LEU A 213 -5.56 1.24 -21.27
C LEU A 213 -4.87 1.98 -22.42
N ASP A 214 -4.41 1.25 -23.44
CA ASP A 214 -3.73 1.84 -24.60
C ASP A 214 -4.65 2.81 -25.36
N ARG A 215 -5.98 2.59 -25.37
CA ARG A 215 -6.95 3.50 -25.98
C ARG A 215 -7.05 4.84 -25.24
N ILE A 216 -6.80 4.88 -23.94
CA ILE A 216 -6.75 6.14 -23.19
C ILE A 216 -5.52 6.94 -23.63
N GLN A 217 -4.41 6.26 -23.87
CA GLN A 217 -3.19 6.90 -24.36
C GLN A 217 -3.39 7.49 -25.76
N ASP A 218 -3.97 6.71 -26.68
CA ASP A 218 -4.34 7.16 -28.04
C ASP A 218 -5.31 8.36 -28.03
N LEU A 219 -6.12 8.48 -26.97
CA LEU A 219 -7.08 9.58 -26.82
C LEU A 219 -6.42 10.88 -26.36
N LEU A 220 -5.25 10.80 -25.72
CA LEU A 220 -4.49 11.94 -25.17
C LEU A 220 -3.42 12.46 -26.15
N ASP A 221 -3.02 11.64 -27.13
CA ASP A 221 -2.11 12.01 -28.22
C ASP A 221 -2.83 12.85 -29.30
#